data_2bb4f39f131d952fc582716aafff6de4
#
_entry.id   2bb4f39f131d952fc582716aafff6de4
#
_cell.length_a   1.000
_cell.length_b   1.000
_cell.length_c   1.000
_cell.angle_alpha   90.00
_cell.angle_beta   90.00
_cell.angle_gamma   90.00
#
_symmetry.space_group_name_H-M   'P 1'
#
loop_
_entity.id
_entity.type
_entity.pdbx_description
1 polymer ?
#
loop_
_entity_poly.entity_id
_entity_poly.type
_entity_poly.pdbx_seq_one_letter_code
_entity_poly.pdbx_strand_id
1 'polypeptide(L)'
;MEKGEPIVVVKEVGKNYGTVEALKDVSFVVERGEIFGLIGPDGAGKSSLFRILTTLLLADKGTAMVAGLDVVTDYKQIRTKVGYMPGRFSLYQDLSVEENLEFFATVFHTTVQENYDLIKDIYQQIEPFRKRRAGALSGGMKQKLALSCALIHKPNILFLDEPTTGVDPVSRKEFWQMLRNLREQGITIVVSTPIMDEARQCDRIAFINHGQIHGIDTPERILHQFASILCPPSLEREEVKHEVAPVIEVEQLTKCFGDFTAVDHISFLVNRGEIFGFLGANGAGKTTAMRMLCGLSKPTSGIGKVAGYDIYREAEQVKKHIGYMSQKFSLYEDLKVWENIRLFAGIYGMKEQEIERKTEELLDRLGLTAERDTLVKSLPVGWKQKLAFSVSIFHEPRIVFLDEPTGGVDPATRRQFWELIYQAADQGITVFVTTHYMDEAEYCNRISIMVDGQIKALDTPARLKQQFSAETMDDVFQKLARGAVRKAD
;
A
#
# COMPACT_ATOMS: atom_id res chain seq x y z
N MET A 1 34.86 -7.15 -5.91
CA MET A 1 34.28 -6.95 -7.26
C MET A 1 34.62 -5.52 -7.65
N GLU A 2 35.32 -5.32 -8.76
CA GLU A 2 35.59 -4.00 -9.31
C GLU A 2 34.26 -3.27 -9.49
N LYS A 3 34.21 -1.96 -9.14
CA LYS A 3 33.03 -1.13 -9.37
C LYS A 3 32.66 -1.25 -10.85
N GLY A 4 31.48 -1.84 -11.11
CA GLY A 4 31.06 -2.15 -12.48
C GLY A 4 30.83 -0.86 -13.28
N GLU A 5 31.00 -0.96 -14.60
CA GLU A 5 30.58 0.09 -15.51
C GLU A 5 29.10 0.44 -15.27
N PRO A 6 28.73 1.76 -15.25
CA PRO A 6 27.35 2.16 -15.06
C PRO A 6 26.46 1.63 -16.18
N ILE A 7 25.33 1.01 -15.80
CA ILE A 7 24.35 0.51 -16.77
C ILE A 7 23.26 1.54 -17.08
N VAL A 8 22.97 2.45 -16.13
CA VAL A 8 22.09 3.61 -16.35
C VAL A 8 22.83 4.86 -15.97
N VAL A 9 22.80 5.86 -16.83
CA VAL A 9 23.38 7.19 -16.59
C VAL A 9 22.34 8.23 -16.94
N VAL A 10 21.94 9.05 -15.96
CA VAL A 10 20.99 10.14 -16.11
C VAL A 10 21.69 11.45 -15.80
N LYS A 11 21.60 12.45 -16.70
CA LYS A 11 22.24 13.75 -16.54
C LYS A 11 21.23 14.86 -16.81
N GLU A 12 20.94 15.63 -15.79
CA GLU A 12 20.13 16.85 -15.83
C GLU A 12 18.78 16.68 -16.54
N VAL A 13 18.16 15.49 -16.37
CA VAL A 13 16.89 15.18 -17.01
C VAL A 13 15.76 16.00 -16.40
N GLY A 14 15.05 16.72 -17.29
CA GLY A 14 13.87 17.50 -16.96
C GLY A 14 12.66 17.09 -17.78
N LYS A 15 11.45 17.16 -17.17
CA LYS A 15 10.18 16.87 -17.83
C LYS A 15 9.05 17.74 -17.32
N ASN A 16 8.34 18.38 -18.25
CA ASN A 16 7.17 19.21 -17.97
C ASN A 16 5.89 18.60 -18.55
N TYR A 17 4.79 18.75 -17.83
CA TYR A 17 3.43 18.48 -18.30
C TYR A 17 2.61 19.78 -18.18
N GLY A 18 2.56 20.54 -19.26
CA GLY A 18 1.99 21.88 -19.24
C GLY A 18 2.74 22.79 -18.26
N THR A 19 2.07 23.26 -17.23
CA THR A 19 2.66 24.11 -16.17
C THR A 19 3.32 23.31 -15.04
N VAL A 20 3.16 21.99 -15.01
CA VAL A 20 3.70 21.13 -13.94
C VAL A 20 5.08 20.63 -14.36
N GLU A 21 6.11 21.00 -13.61
CA GLU A 21 7.46 20.50 -13.77
C GLU A 21 7.62 19.20 -12.98
N ALA A 22 7.49 18.06 -13.69
CA ALA A 22 7.49 16.73 -13.07
C ALA A 22 8.89 16.21 -12.75
N LEU A 23 9.91 16.63 -13.49
CA LEU A 23 11.33 16.32 -13.24
C LEU A 23 12.16 17.59 -13.43
N LYS A 24 13.10 17.84 -12.49
CA LYS A 24 13.96 19.03 -12.43
C LYS A 24 15.40 18.57 -12.25
N ASP A 25 16.19 18.69 -13.34
CA ASP A 25 17.64 18.45 -13.35
C ASP A 25 18.07 17.15 -12.65
N VAL A 26 17.32 16.07 -12.90
CA VAL A 26 17.54 14.75 -12.28
C VAL A 26 18.83 14.14 -12.82
N SER A 27 19.75 13.81 -11.91
CA SER A 27 21.03 13.18 -12.25
C SER A 27 21.37 12.06 -11.29
N PHE A 28 21.67 10.87 -11.82
CA PHE A 28 22.14 9.71 -11.05
C PHE A 28 22.74 8.64 -11.96
N VAL A 29 23.37 7.65 -11.30
CA VAL A 29 24.00 6.51 -11.95
C VAL A 29 23.56 5.22 -11.25
N VAL A 30 23.24 4.19 -12.05
CA VAL A 30 22.98 2.82 -11.56
C VAL A 30 24.12 1.93 -12.01
N GLU A 31 24.67 1.15 -11.10
CA GLU A 31 25.77 0.22 -11.38
C GLU A 31 25.22 -1.14 -11.84
N ARG A 32 26.01 -1.85 -12.63
CA ARG A 32 25.61 -3.18 -13.14
C ARG A 32 25.50 -4.19 -11.98
N GLY A 33 24.39 -4.94 -11.93
CA GLY A 33 24.16 -6.01 -10.97
C GLY A 33 23.72 -5.51 -9.58
N GLU A 34 23.31 -4.24 -9.43
CA GLU A 34 22.70 -3.77 -8.17
C GLU A 34 21.17 -3.76 -8.26
N ILE A 35 20.53 -3.79 -7.09
CA ILE A 35 19.13 -3.41 -6.91
C ILE A 35 19.12 -1.95 -6.47
N PHE A 36 18.71 -1.04 -7.35
CA PHE A 36 18.63 0.39 -7.10
C PHE A 36 17.17 0.80 -6.84
N GLY A 37 16.92 1.39 -5.67
CA GLY A 37 15.59 1.86 -5.26
C GLY A 37 15.37 3.33 -5.58
N LEU A 38 14.21 3.68 -6.11
CA LEU A 38 13.75 5.06 -6.26
C LEU A 38 12.56 5.28 -5.32
N ILE A 39 12.79 6.00 -4.22
CA ILE A 39 11.78 6.25 -3.19
C ILE A 39 11.33 7.71 -3.19
N GLY A 40 10.09 7.96 -2.87
CA GLY A 40 9.55 9.32 -2.79
C GLY A 40 8.02 9.34 -2.86
N PRO A 41 7.41 10.51 -2.57
CA PRO A 41 5.96 10.66 -2.55
C PRO A 41 5.33 10.44 -3.94
N ASP A 42 4.00 10.26 -3.93
CA ASP A 42 3.22 10.22 -5.15
C ASP A 42 3.31 11.58 -5.88
N GLY A 43 3.45 11.51 -7.20
CA GLY A 43 3.68 12.72 -8.00
C GLY A 43 5.12 13.24 -7.97
N ALA A 44 6.05 12.63 -7.25
CA ALA A 44 7.47 13.05 -7.22
C ALA A 44 8.22 12.87 -8.54
N GLY A 45 7.60 12.24 -9.56
CA GLY A 45 8.20 12.05 -10.87
C GLY A 45 8.75 10.64 -11.15
N LYS A 46 8.65 9.68 -10.20
CA LYS A 46 9.17 8.30 -10.32
C LYS A 46 8.77 7.62 -11.63
N SER A 47 7.47 7.52 -11.88
CA SER A 47 6.93 6.86 -13.10
C SER A 47 7.28 7.64 -14.38
N SER A 48 7.39 8.97 -14.35
CA SER A 48 7.84 9.77 -15.50
C SER A 48 9.28 9.45 -15.85
N LEU A 49 10.14 9.35 -14.83
CA LEU A 49 11.54 8.96 -15.00
C LEU A 49 11.65 7.52 -15.57
N PHE A 50 10.91 6.55 -15.04
CA PHE A 50 10.89 5.18 -15.57
C PHE A 50 10.46 5.14 -17.03
N ARG A 51 9.42 5.90 -17.41
CA ARG A 51 8.97 5.98 -18.81
C ARG A 51 10.03 6.59 -19.74
N ILE A 52 10.84 7.54 -19.26
CA ILE A 52 11.96 8.08 -20.03
C ILE A 52 13.03 7.01 -20.23
N LEU A 53 13.45 6.31 -19.15
CA LEU A 53 14.48 5.29 -19.19
C LEU A 53 14.08 4.06 -20.01
N THR A 54 12.78 3.75 -20.03
CA THR A 54 12.20 2.67 -20.85
C THR A 54 11.77 3.11 -22.25
N THR A 55 12.13 4.33 -22.65
CA THR A 55 11.86 4.92 -23.99
C THR A 55 10.37 5.11 -24.34
N LEU A 56 9.51 5.17 -23.34
CA LEU A 56 8.06 5.41 -23.50
C LEU A 56 7.68 6.88 -23.44
N LEU A 57 8.62 7.73 -23.00
CA LEU A 57 8.45 9.18 -22.85
C LEU A 57 9.75 9.87 -23.21
N LEU A 58 9.67 11.02 -23.86
CA LEU A 58 10.83 11.87 -24.14
C LEU A 58 11.06 12.87 -23.00
N ALA A 59 12.31 13.04 -22.59
CA ALA A 59 12.72 14.14 -21.74
C ALA A 59 12.63 15.47 -22.51
N ASP A 60 12.38 16.57 -21.79
CA ASP A 60 12.40 17.90 -22.38
C ASP A 60 13.80 18.55 -22.30
N LYS A 61 14.61 18.07 -21.31
CA LYS A 61 16.00 18.49 -21.09
C LYS A 61 16.85 17.32 -20.63
N GLY A 62 18.18 17.48 -20.74
CA GLY A 62 19.16 16.52 -20.28
C GLY A 62 19.29 15.28 -21.18
N THR A 63 20.05 14.31 -20.70
CA THR A 63 20.34 13.08 -21.44
C THR A 63 20.21 11.86 -20.51
N ALA A 64 19.82 10.74 -21.07
CA ALA A 64 19.80 9.47 -20.35
C ALA A 64 20.35 8.34 -21.25
N MET A 65 21.16 7.47 -20.65
CA MET A 65 21.68 6.28 -21.29
C MET A 65 21.29 5.04 -20.51
N VAL A 66 20.89 3.98 -21.19
CA VAL A 66 20.55 2.67 -20.63
C VAL A 66 21.29 1.58 -21.39
N ALA A 67 22.03 0.75 -20.66
CA ALA A 67 22.91 -0.28 -21.24
C ALA A 67 23.90 0.27 -22.30
N GLY A 68 24.42 1.49 -22.08
CA GLY A 68 25.35 2.17 -22.97
C GLY A 68 24.71 2.78 -24.22
N LEU A 69 23.37 2.80 -24.30
CA LEU A 69 22.57 3.28 -25.43
C LEU A 69 21.78 4.54 -25.04
N ASP A 70 21.67 5.51 -25.94
CA ASP A 70 20.91 6.73 -25.72
C ASP A 70 19.39 6.47 -25.83
N VAL A 71 18.60 6.93 -24.84
CA VAL A 71 17.17 6.66 -24.76
C VAL A 71 16.34 7.25 -25.90
N VAL A 72 16.88 8.25 -26.63
CA VAL A 72 16.21 8.92 -27.73
C VAL A 72 16.58 8.27 -29.08
N THR A 73 17.87 8.12 -29.35
CA THR A 73 18.35 7.64 -30.64
C THR A 73 18.30 6.11 -30.77
N ASP A 74 18.58 5.38 -29.69
CA ASP A 74 18.74 3.92 -29.70
C ASP A 74 17.52 3.17 -29.09
N TYR A 75 16.36 3.82 -29.03
CA TYR A 75 15.17 3.31 -28.32
C TYR A 75 14.75 1.90 -28.74
N LYS A 76 14.93 1.51 -30.02
CA LYS A 76 14.60 0.17 -30.51
C LYS A 76 15.51 -0.89 -29.88
N GLN A 77 16.80 -0.60 -29.76
CA GLN A 77 17.77 -1.52 -29.15
C GLN A 77 17.57 -1.60 -27.62
N ILE A 78 17.26 -0.48 -26.96
CA ILE A 78 16.98 -0.46 -25.53
C ILE A 78 15.79 -1.37 -25.20
N ARG A 79 14.70 -1.30 -25.98
CA ARG A 79 13.49 -2.12 -25.76
C ARG A 79 13.73 -3.61 -25.82
N THR A 80 14.76 -4.08 -26.49
CA THR A 80 15.15 -5.51 -26.51
C THR A 80 16.02 -5.91 -25.32
N LYS A 81 16.60 -4.95 -24.58
CA LYS A 81 17.51 -5.19 -23.45
C LYS A 81 16.89 -4.88 -22.09
N VAL A 82 15.71 -4.27 -22.08
CA VAL A 82 15.03 -3.78 -20.88
C VAL A 82 13.73 -4.52 -20.67
N GLY A 83 13.52 -5.04 -19.44
CA GLY A 83 12.20 -5.45 -18.97
C GLY A 83 11.54 -4.31 -18.22
N TYR A 84 10.25 -4.10 -18.44
CA TYR A 84 9.48 -3.05 -17.74
C TYR A 84 8.18 -3.60 -17.20
N MET A 85 7.96 -3.37 -15.92
CA MET A 85 6.72 -3.68 -15.22
C MET A 85 6.14 -2.37 -14.66
N PRO A 86 5.08 -1.83 -15.29
CA PRO A 86 4.45 -0.60 -14.82
C PRO A 86 3.60 -0.83 -13.56
N GLY A 87 3.41 0.21 -12.74
CA GLY A 87 2.68 0.15 -11.48
C GLY A 87 1.18 -0.23 -11.59
N ARG A 88 0.61 -0.08 -12.78
CA ARG A 88 -0.72 -0.63 -13.06
C ARG A 88 -0.58 -1.94 -13.81
N PHE A 89 -1.37 -2.94 -13.40
CA PHE A 89 -1.40 -4.24 -14.08
C PHE A 89 -1.67 -4.05 -15.58
N SER A 90 -0.66 -4.35 -16.40
CA SER A 90 -0.63 -4.03 -17.84
C SER A 90 -0.84 -5.24 -18.73
N LEU A 91 -1.02 -6.44 -18.16
CA LEU A 91 -1.25 -7.65 -18.91
C LEU A 91 -2.70 -7.77 -19.37
N TYR A 92 -2.91 -8.57 -20.41
CA TYR A 92 -4.22 -8.83 -20.97
C TYR A 92 -5.06 -9.69 -20.00
N GLN A 93 -6.03 -9.07 -19.36
CA GLN A 93 -6.83 -9.70 -18.30
C GLN A 93 -7.72 -10.84 -18.81
N ASP A 94 -8.13 -10.78 -20.09
CA ASP A 94 -8.98 -11.78 -20.74
C ASP A 94 -8.19 -12.98 -21.26
N LEU A 95 -6.87 -12.84 -21.42
CA LEU A 95 -5.98 -13.93 -21.79
C LEU A 95 -5.60 -14.75 -20.55
N SER A 96 -5.35 -16.03 -20.75
CA SER A 96 -4.82 -16.93 -19.73
C SER A 96 -3.36 -16.58 -19.37
N VAL A 97 -2.84 -17.20 -18.34
CA VAL A 97 -1.42 -17.09 -17.94
C VAL A 97 -0.50 -17.50 -19.10
N GLU A 98 -0.79 -18.65 -19.74
CA GLU A 98 -0.02 -19.20 -20.84
C GLU A 98 -0.06 -18.27 -22.08
N GLU A 99 -1.25 -17.83 -22.47
CA GLU A 99 -1.44 -16.91 -23.61
C GLU A 99 -0.74 -15.55 -23.40
N ASN A 100 -0.71 -15.00 -22.17
CA ASN A 100 0.06 -13.79 -21.90
C ASN A 100 1.56 -14.01 -22.13
N LEU A 101 2.14 -15.12 -21.63
CA LEU A 101 3.55 -15.44 -21.82
C LEU A 101 3.90 -15.65 -23.29
N GLU A 102 3.09 -16.42 -24.02
CA GLU A 102 3.27 -16.66 -25.46
C GLU A 102 3.18 -15.37 -26.27
N PHE A 103 2.25 -14.48 -25.90
CA PHE A 103 2.11 -13.17 -26.54
C PHE A 103 3.41 -12.37 -26.41
N PHE A 104 3.94 -12.21 -25.18
CA PHE A 104 5.17 -11.46 -24.96
C PHE A 104 6.38 -12.14 -25.60
N ALA A 105 6.50 -13.46 -25.54
CA ALA A 105 7.54 -14.21 -26.23
C ALA A 105 7.52 -13.91 -27.74
N THR A 106 6.34 -13.95 -28.35
CA THR A 106 6.17 -13.63 -29.80
C THR A 106 6.56 -12.18 -30.12
N VAL A 107 6.15 -11.21 -29.29
CA VAL A 107 6.52 -9.79 -29.48
C VAL A 107 8.03 -9.58 -29.49
N PHE A 108 8.76 -10.33 -28.66
CA PHE A 108 10.22 -10.26 -28.56
C PHE A 108 10.96 -11.28 -29.44
N HIS A 109 10.26 -11.96 -30.37
CA HIS A 109 10.84 -12.94 -31.31
C HIS A 109 11.59 -14.07 -30.61
N THR A 110 11.03 -14.60 -29.52
CA THR A 110 11.54 -15.75 -28.77
C THR A 110 10.42 -16.72 -28.45
N THR A 111 10.72 -17.80 -27.74
CA THR A 111 9.73 -18.76 -27.25
C THR A 111 9.81 -18.93 -25.74
N VAL A 112 8.72 -19.37 -25.13
CA VAL A 112 8.70 -19.65 -23.67
C VAL A 112 9.74 -20.75 -23.35
N GLN A 113 9.89 -21.78 -24.21
CA GLN A 113 10.81 -22.86 -24.00
C GLN A 113 12.28 -22.41 -24.02
N GLU A 114 12.68 -21.52 -24.94
CA GLU A 114 14.05 -21.01 -25.02
C GLU A 114 14.50 -20.29 -23.75
N ASN A 115 13.58 -19.66 -23.05
CA ASN A 115 13.88 -18.80 -21.91
C ASN A 115 13.24 -19.31 -20.59
N TYR A 116 12.75 -20.56 -20.59
CA TYR A 116 12.08 -21.16 -19.45
C TYR A 116 12.94 -21.15 -18.20
N ASP A 117 14.23 -21.47 -18.31
CA ASP A 117 15.14 -21.54 -17.16
C ASP A 117 15.25 -20.22 -16.40
N LEU A 118 15.15 -19.08 -17.09
CA LEU A 118 15.21 -17.77 -16.45
C LEU A 118 13.95 -17.47 -15.63
N ILE A 119 12.78 -17.91 -16.10
CA ILE A 119 11.49 -17.64 -15.45
C ILE A 119 11.01 -18.79 -14.56
N LYS A 120 11.66 -19.93 -14.60
CA LYS A 120 11.23 -21.19 -13.99
C LYS A 120 10.82 -21.04 -12.53
N ASP A 121 11.67 -20.46 -11.69
CA ASP A 121 11.42 -20.32 -10.25
C ASP A 121 10.21 -19.44 -9.94
N ILE A 122 9.88 -18.53 -10.86
CA ILE A 122 8.72 -17.63 -10.75
C ILE A 122 7.49 -18.32 -11.34
N TYR A 123 7.64 -18.88 -12.56
CA TYR A 123 6.54 -19.42 -13.33
C TYR A 123 5.97 -20.70 -12.74
N GLN A 124 6.79 -21.59 -12.19
CA GLN A 124 6.34 -22.84 -11.55
C GLN A 124 5.28 -22.63 -10.46
N GLN A 125 5.30 -21.48 -9.79
CA GLN A 125 4.32 -21.15 -8.75
C GLN A 125 2.95 -20.77 -9.32
N ILE A 126 2.88 -20.36 -10.58
CA ILE A 126 1.62 -20.01 -11.29
C ILE A 126 1.28 -20.99 -12.42
N GLU A 127 2.17 -21.89 -12.78
CA GLU A 127 1.99 -22.88 -13.83
C GLU A 127 0.76 -23.80 -13.62
N PRO A 128 0.41 -24.23 -12.40
CA PRO A 128 -0.83 -24.99 -12.16
C PRO A 128 -2.09 -24.24 -12.63
N PHE A 129 -2.00 -22.92 -12.73
CA PHE A 129 -3.11 -22.03 -13.15
C PHE A 129 -2.95 -21.51 -14.57
N ARG A 130 -2.09 -22.13 -15.40
CA ARG A 130 -1.73 -21.64 -16.75
C ARG A 130 -2.92 -21.36 -17.67
N LYS A 131 -4.01 -22.10 -17.53
CA LYS A 131 -5.25 -21.92 -18.29
C LYS A 131 -6.23 -20.89 -17.67
N ARG A 132 -5.92 -20.37 -16.47
CA ARG A 132 -6.77 -19.37 -15.82
C ARG A 132 -6.54 -18.00 -16.45
N ARG A 133 -7.61 -17.23 -16.65
CA ARG A 133 -7.51 -15.84 -17.12
C ARG A 133 -6.74 -14.98 -16.12
N ALA A 134 -5.87 -14.10 -16.61
CA ALA A 134 -5.05 -13.23 -15.79
C ALA A 134 -5.89 -12.32 -14.88
N GLY A 135 -7.07 -11.90 -15.33
CA GLY A 135 -8.02 -11.12 -14.52
C GLY A 135 -8.49 -11.83 -13.25
N ALA A 136 -8.57 -13.18 -13.26
CA ALA A 136 -9.02 -14.01 -12.16
C ALA A 136 -7.91 -14.47 -11.18
N LEU A 137 -6.67 -14.01 -11.39
CA LEU A 137 -5.54 -14.31 -10.50
C LEU A 137 -5.56 -13.43 -9.25
N SER A 138 -4.97 -13.92 -8.15
CA SER A 138 -4.67 -13.10 -6.97
C SER A 138 -3.63 -12.01 -7.29
N GLY A 139 -3.51 -10.99 -6.44
CA GLY A 139 -2.53 -9.91 -6.60
C GLY A 139 -1.10 -10.45 -6.76
N GLY A 140 -0.64 -11.31 -5.86
CA GLY A 140 0.69 -11.91 -5.92
C GLY A 140 0.92 -12.77 -7.18
N MET A 141 -0.09 -13.52 -7.63
CA MET A 141 0.00 -14.29 -8.89
C MET A 141 0.08 -13.38 -10.11
N LYS A 142 -0.65 -12.27 -10.13
CA LYS A 142 -0.58 -11.25 -11.19
C LYS A 142 0.82 -10.66 -11.29
N GLN A 143 1.46 -10.37 -10.16
CA GLN A 143 2.81 -9.83 -10.12
C GLN A 143 3.85 -10.85 -10.63
N LYS A 144 3.71 -12.13 -10.23
CA LYS A 144 4.56 -13.23 -10.74
C LYS A 144 4.43 -13.38 -12.25
N LEU A 145 3.22 -13.32 -12.79
CA LEU A 145 2.99 -13.35 -14.23
C LEU A 145 3.60 -12.13 -14.93
N ALA A 146 3.42 -10.93 -14.40
CA ALA A 146 3.97 -9.70 -14.97
C ALA A 146 5.50 -9.73 -14.99
N LEU A 147 6.12 -10.21 -13.91
CA LEU A 147 7.58 -10.37 -13.84
C LEU A 147 8.07 -11.42 -14.85
N SER A 148 7.38 -12.56 -14.96
CA SER A 148 7.72 -13.60 -15.96
C SER A 148 7.65 -13.06 -17.40
N CYS A 149 6.62 -12.28 -17.73
CA CYS A 149 6.49 -11.63 -19.04
C CYS A 149 7.58 -10.58 -19.28
N ALA A 150 7.98 -9.81 -18.25
CA ALA A 150 9.05 -8.83 -18.37
C ALA A 150 10.44 -9.46 -18.52
N LEU A 151 10.61 -10.71 -18.11
CA LEU A 151 11.86 -11.48 -18.18
C LEU A 151 11.99 -12.34 -19.45
N ILE A 152 10.90 -12.60 -20.18
CA ILE A 152 10.84 -13.63 -21.22
C ILE A 152 11.87 -13.45 -22.36
N HIS A 153 12.36 -12.24 -22.56
CA HIS A 153 13.35 -11.89 -23.60
C HIS A 153 14.79 -11.72 -23.07
N LYS A 154 15.08 -12.18 -21.84
CA LYS A 154 16.40 -12.09 -21.16
C LYS A 154 16.95 -10.66 -21.10
N PRO A 155 16.25 -9.72 -20.46
CA PRO A 155 16.72 -8.35 -20.35
C PRO A 155 17.98 -8.25 -19.48
N ASN A 156 18.83 -7.25 -19.75
CA ASN A 156 20.00 -6.92 -18.91
C ASN A 156 19.62 -6.10 -17.68
N ILE A 157 18.50 -5.41 -17.76
CA ILE A 157 17.98 -4.52 -16.71
C ILE A 157 16.46 -4.59 -16.63
N LEU A 158 15.94 -4.59 -15.39
CA LEU A 158 14.52 -4.53 -15.10
C LEU A 158 14.17 -3.17 -14.47
N PHE A 159 13.13 -2.54 -14.97
CA PHE A 159 12.47 -1.40 -14.35
C PHE A 159 11.12 -1.85 -13.79
N LEU A 160 10.94 -1.74 -12.47
CA LEU A 160 9.76 -2.21 -11.75
C LEU A 160 9.11 -1.02 -11.02
N ASP A 161 7.98 -0.56 -11.52
CA ASP A 161 7.28 0.60 -10.97
C ASP A 161 6.25 0.11 -9.94
N GLU A 162 6.54 0.27 -8.66
CA GLU A 162 5.72 -0.16 -7.52
C GLU A 162 5.20 -1.61 -7.62
N PRO A 163 6.09 -2.60 -7.83
CA PRO A 163 5.71 -3.94 -8.24
C PRO A 163 4.88 -4.72 -7.21
N THR A 164 4.89 -4.32 -5.95
CA THR A 164 4.25 -5.03 -4.85
C THR A 164 3.13 -4.25 -4.18
N THR A 165 2.73 -3.11 -4.76
CA THR A 165 1.60 -2.32 -4.26
C THR A 165 0.31 -3.15 -4.26
N GLY A 166 -0.35 -3.24 -3.09
CA GLY A 166 -1.56 -4.06 -2.91
C GLY A 166 -1.32 -5.57 -2.80
N VAL A 167 -0.06 -6.02 -2.65
CA VAL A 167 0.31 -7.42 -2.43
C VAL A 167 0.47 -7.68 -0.93
N ASP A 168 -0.01 -8.83 -0.47
CA ASP A 168 0.10 -9.25 0.92
C ASP A 168 1.58 -9.46 1.35
N PRO A 169 1.90 -9.38 2.66
CA PRO A 169 3.29 -9.43 3.14
C PRO A 169 4.04 -10.72 2.77
N VAL A 170 3.36 -11.87 2.73
CA VAL A 170 4.01 -13.16 2.39
C VAL A 170 4.40 -13.17 0.92
N SER A 171 3.45 -12.86 0.03
CA SER A 171 3.69 -12.78 -1.41
C SER A 171 4.72 -11.68 -1.76
N ARG A 172 4.75 -10.57 -1.00
CA ARG A 172 5.76 -9.51 -1.14
C ARG A 172 7.16 -10.02 -0.85
N LYS A 173 7.35 -10.73 0.26
CA LYS A 173 8.65 -11.31 0.61
C LYS A 173 9.15 -12.30 -0.42
N GLU A 174 8.27 -13.17 -0.92
CA GLU A 174 8.59 -14.09 -2.02
C GLU A 174 9.05 -13.33 -3.27
N PHE A 175 8.35 -12.27 -3.62
CA PHE A 175 8.68 -11.42 -4.77
C PHE A 175 10.09 -10.80 -4.62
N TRP A 176 10.41 -10.26 -3.46
CA TRP A 176 11.75 -9.70 -3.20
C TRP A 176 12.86 -10.78 -3.18
N GLN A 177 12.54 -12.00 -2.74
CA GLN A 177 13.48 -13.11 -2.86
C GLN A 177 13.77 -13.45 -4.34
N MET A 178 12.74 -13.42 -5.18
CA MET A 178 12.93 -13.60 -6.63
C MET A 178 13.81 -12.50 -7.23
N LEU A 179 13.63 -11.24 -6.84
CA LEU A 179 14.48 -10.15 -7.30
C LEU A 179 15.95 -10.34 -6.90
N ARG A 180 16.22 -10.79 -5.67
CA ARG A 180 17.60 -11.11 -5.24
C ARG A 180 18.22 -12.23 -6.07
N ASN A 181 17.46 -13.29 -6.35
CA ASN A 181 17.94 -14.38 -7.19
C ASN A 181 18.27 -13.89 -8.62
N LEU A 182 17.44 -13.02 -9.20
CA LEU A 182 17.69 -12.41 -10.51
C LEU A 182 18.94 -11.52 -10.50
N ARG A 183 19.16 -10.74 -9.43
CA ARG A 183 20.39 -9.94 -9.24
C ARG A 183 21.63 -10.85 -9.21
N GLU A 184 21.58 -11.97 -8.47
CA GLU A 184 22.67 -12.96 -8.41
C GLU A 184 22.98 -13.57 -9.78
N GLN A 185 21.99 -13.65 -10.67
CA GLN A 185 22.16 -14.04 -12.07
C GLN A 185 22.71 -12.91 -12.96
N GLY A 186 23.02 -11.73 -12.38
CA GLY A 186 23.64 -10.60 -13.07
C GLY A 186 22.66 -9.61 -13.70
N ILE A 187 21.36 -9.73 -13.43
CA ILE A 187 20.35 -8.76 -13.88
C ILE A 187 20.37 -7.54 -12.95
N THR A 188 20.47 -6.35 -13.53
CA THR A 188 20.32 -5.10 -12.78
C THR A 188 18.85 -4.77 -12.60
N ILE A 189 18.48 -4.27 -11.42
CA ILE A 189 17.09 -3.99 -11.10
C ILE A 189 16.96 -2.55 -10.62
N VAL A 190 16.06 -1.79 -11.24
CA VAL A 190 15.67 -0.46 -10.78
C VAL A 190 14.21 -0.55 -10.34
N VAL A 191 13.94 -0.32 -9.07
CA VAL A 191 12.60 -0.46 -8.50
C VAL A 191 12.13 0.85 -7.88
N SER A 192 10.91 1.27 -8.17
CA SER A 192 10.25 2.30 -7.37
C SER A 192 9.40 1.63 -6.29
N THR A 193 9.41 2.18 -5.09
CA THR A 193 8.55 1.69 -4.00
C THR A 193 8.20 2.81 -3.02
N PRO A 194 6.94 2.86 -2.55
CA PRO A 194 6.54 3.68 -1.41
C PRO A 194 6.73 2.97 -0.06
N ILE A 195 7.25 1.74 -0.03
CA ILE A 195 7.33 0.90 1.17
C ILE A 195 8.75 0.91 1.71
N MET A 196 8.94 1.36 2.97
CA MET A 196 10.26 1.52 3.56
C MET A 196 10.99 0.19 3.77
N ASP A 197 10.27 -0.87 4.13
CA ASP A 197 10.86 -2.21 4.28
C ASP A 197 11.38 -2.77 2.96
N GLU A 198 10.77 -2.39 1.85
CA GLU A 198 11.26 -2.72 0.50
C GLU A 198 12.48 -1.90 0.13
N ALA A 199 12.48 -0.60 0.46
CA ALA A 199 13.65 0.25 0.26
C ALA A 199 14.90 -0.33 0.94
N ARG A 200 14.75 -0.95 2.13
CA ARG A 200 15.83 -1.64 2.85
C ARG A 200 16.38 -2.88 2.15
N GLN A 201 15.64 -3.43 1.16
CA GLN A 201 16.10 -4.59 0.38
C GLN A 201 16.97 -4.18 -0.82
N CYS A 202 17.07 -2.88 -1.12
CA CYS A 202 17.91 -2.34 -2.18
C CYS A 202 19.38 -2.19 -1.72
N ASP A 203 20.32 -2.25 -2.65
CA ASP A 203 21.74 -1.99 -2.38
C ASP A 203 22.00 -0.49 -2.19
N ARG A 204 21.37 0.35 -3.00
CA ARG A 204 21.34 1.82 -2.91
C ARG A 204 19.96 2.34 -3.22
N ILE A 205 19.63 3.49 -2.64
CA ILE A 205 18.37 4.18 -2.92
C ILE A 205 18.61 5.66 -3.24
N ALA A 206 17.77 6.19 -4.13
CA ALA A 206 17.64 7.61 -4.38
C ALA A 206 16.32 8.13 -3.80
N PHE A 207 16.37 9.19 -3.01
CA PHE A 207 15.18 9.89 -2.54
C PHE A 207 14.83 11.01 -3.50
N ILE A 208 13.68 10.88 -4.18
CA ILE A 208 13.14 11.89 -5.10
C ILE A 208 11.92 12.57 -4.47
N ASN A 209 11.89 13.90 -4.51
CA ASN A 209 10.76 14.70 -4.06
C ASN A 209 10.63 15.96 -4.93
N HIS A 210 9.39 16.35 -5.27
CA HIS A 210 9.11 17.49 -6.16
C HIS A 210 9.96 17.50 -7.44
N GLY A 211 10.16 16.33 -8.04
CA GLY A 211 10.91 16.18 -9.29
C GLY A 211 12.43 16.25 -9.16
N GLN A 212 12.98 16.34 -7.96
CA GLN A 212 14.43 16.45 -7.69
C GLN A 212 14.94 15.30 -6.82
N ILE A 213 16.17 14.85 -7.06
CA ILE A 213 16.85 13.91 -6.19
C ILE A 213 17.52 14.68 -5.04
N HIS A 214 17.16 14.35 -3.81
CA HIS A 214 17.68 14.97 -2.59
C HIS A 214 18.85 14.20 -1.97
N GLY A 215 19.01 12.94 -2.30
CA GLY A 215 20.12 12.12 -1.79
C GLY A 215 20.15 10.74 -2.44
N ILE A 216 21.36 10.17 -2.52
CA ILE A 216 21.60 8.81 -3.02
C ILE A 216 22.63 8.18 -2.11
N ASP A 217 22.28 7.11 -1.41
CA ASP A 217 23.19 6.37 -0.52
C ASP A 217 22.58 4.99 -0.20
N THR A 218 23.15 4.29 0.78
CA THR A 218 22.55 3.08 1.34
C THR A 218 21.19 3.39 1.97
N PRO A 219 20.28 2.41 2.02
CA PRO A 219 18.96 2.60 2.61
C PRO A 219 19.00 3.20 4.02
N GLU A 220 19.89 2.70 4.89
CA GLU A 220 20.00 3.14 6.28
C GLU A 220 20.34 4.64 6.39
N ARG A 221 21.26 5.13 5.55
CA ARG A 221 21.67 6.54 5.56
C ARG A 221 20.57 7.45 5.07
N ILE A 222 19.92 7.10 3.94
CA ILE A 222 18.83 7.89 3.39
C ILE A 222 17.63 7.91 4.33
N LEU A 223 17.24 6.76 4.89
CA LEU A 223 16.13 6.67 5.83
C LEU A 223 16.39 7.45 7.11
N HIS A 224 17.63 7.46 7.60
CA HIS A 224 18.02 8.28 8.75
C HIS A 224 18.02 9.78 8.41
N GLN A 225 18.63 10.16 7.28
CA GLN A 225 18.73 11.56 6.86
C GLN A 225 17.36 12.21 6.61
N PHE A 226 16.44 11.46 6.03
CA PHE A 226 15.09 11.94 5.66
C PHE A 226 13.99 11.36 6.55
N ALA A 227 14.33 10.88 7.75
CA ALA A 227 13.38 10.28 8.70
C ALA A 227 12.18 11.20 8.98
N SER A 228 12.41 12.51 9.11
CA SER A 228 11.34 13.50 9.32
C SER A 228 10.31 13.58 8.18
N ILE A 229 10.64 13.09 6.98
CA ILE A 229 9.73 13.08 5.83
C ILE A 229 9.18 11.67 5.58
N LEU A 230 10.01 10.64 5.78
CA LEU A 230 9.75 9.26 5.38
C LEU A 230 9.18 8.39 6.50
N CYS A 231 9.54 8.68 7.76
CA CYS A 231 9.09 7.91 8.91
C CYS A 231 8.00 8.66 9.67
N PRO A 232 6.98 7.97 10.21
CA PRO A 232 5.99 8.59 11.06
C PRO A 232 6.61 9.14 12.35
N PRO A 233 5.95 10.07 13.04
CA PRO A 233 6.41 10.54 14.33
C PRO A 233 6.52 9.35 15.30
N SER A 234 7.66 9.23 15.99
CA SER A 234 7.84 8.25 17.05
C SER A 234 6.82 8.52 18.16
N LEU A 235 6.01 7.50 18.45
CA LEU A 235 5.13 7.52 19.60
C LEU A 235 5.92 7.19 20.86
N GLU A 236 6.52 8.18 21.52
CA GLU A 236 6.70 8.13 22.96
C GLU A 236 5.32 8.54 23.59
N ARG A 237 4.32 7.69 23.44
CA ARG A 237 3.11 7.82 24.24
C ARG A 237 3.31 6.99 25.50
N GLU A 238 3.25 7.67 26.64
CA GLU A 238 3.11 6.99 27.95
C GLU A 238 2.00 5.96 27.85
N GLU A 239 2.21 4.79 28.46
CA GLU A 239 1.16 3.76 28.60
C GLU A 239 -0.08 4.45 29.18
N VAL A 240 -1.10 4.59 28.36
CA VAL A 240 -2.37 5.15 28.81
C VAL A 240 -2.91 4.19 29.85
N LYS A 241 -2.76 4.51 31.11
CA LYS A 241 -3.39 3.79 32.23
C LYS A 241 -4.88 4.00 32.15
N HIS A 242 -5.56 3.14 31.41
CA HIS A 242 -7.02 3.17 31.29
C HIS A 242 -7.69 2.17 32.23
N GLU A 243 -8.17 2.66 33.35
CA GLU A 243 -9.37 2.13 34.01
C GLU A 243 -10.63 2.73 33.34
N VAL A 244 -10.77 2.59 32.04
CA VAL A 244 -11.94 3.12 31.31
C VAL A 244 -12.67 1.95 30.68
N ALA A 245 -13.99 1.92 30.87
CA ALA A 245 -14.87 0.89 30.29
C ALA A 245 -14.62 0.73 28.79
N PRO A 246 -14.53 -0.52 28.28
CA PRO A 246 -14.26 -0.77 26.88
C PRO A 246 -15.37 -0.20 26.00
N VAL A 247 -14.97 0.30 24.83
CA VAL A 247 -15.91 0.89 23.86
C VAL A 247 -16.27 -0.10 22.77
N ILE A 248 -15.44 -1.14 22.56
CA ILE A 248 -15.75 -2.32 21.76
C ILE A 248 -15.55 -3.56 22.63
N GLU A 249 -16.57 -4.40 22.69
CA GLU A 249 -16.55 -5.70 23.39
C GLU A 249 -16.97 -6.78 22.42
N VAL A 250 -16.14 -7.82 22.27
CA VAL A 250 -16.37 -8.92 21.35
C VAL A 250 -16.12 -10.24 22.06
N GLU A 251 -17.11 -11.15 22.02
CA GLU A 251 -17.03 -12.48 22.62
C GLU A 251 -17.45 -13.55 21.61
N GLN A 252 -16.54 -14.44 21.28
CA GLN A 252 -16.75 -15.61 20.42
C GLN A 252 -17.46 -15.29 19.09
N LEU A 253 -17.15 -14.11 18.52
CA LEU A 253 -17.80 -13.61 17.31
C LEU A 253 -17.40 -14.46 16.11
N THR A 254 -18.41 -14.97 15.38
CA THR A 254 -18.20 -15.89 14.27
C THR A 254 -19.02 -15.48 13.06
N LYS A 255 -18.44 -15.63 11.86
CA LYS A 255 -19.12 -15.43 10.58
C LYS A 255 -18.82 -16.55 9.61
N CYS A 256 -19.87 -17.24 9.19
CA CYS A 256 -19.83 -18.27 8.15
C CYS A 256 -20.57 -17.80 6.90
N PHE A 257 -20.07 -18.22 5.73
CA PHE A 257 -20.72 -18.11 4.41
C PHE A 257 -20.81 -19.52 3.80
N GLY A 258 -21.97 -20.19 3.96
CA GLY A 258 -22.08 -21.62 3.67
C GLY A 258 -21.09 -22.41 4.55
N ASP A 259 -20.27 -23.24 3.94
CA ASP A 259 -19.26 -24.05 4.63
C ASP A 259 -17.97 -23.28 4.95
N PHE A 260 -17.82 -22.08 4.43
CA PHE A 260 -16.63 -21.25 4.67
C PHE A 260 -16.78 -20.37 5.90
N THR A 261 -15.88 -20.54 6.88
CA THR A 261 -15.81 -19.71 8.09
C THR A 261 -14.82 -18.57 7.86
N ALA A 262 -15.34 -17.36 7.66
CA ALA A 262 -14.53 -16.16 7.40
C ALA A 262 -13.97 -15.53 8.69
N VAL A 263 -14.72 -15.61 9.79
CA VAL A 263 -14.34 -15.17 11.13
C VAL A 263 -14.71 -16.27 12.10
N ASP A 264 -13.74 -16.73 12.90
CA ASP A 264 -13.87 -17.93 13.72
C ASP A 264 -13.59 -17.61 15.20
N HIS A 265 -14.66 -17.50 15.99
CA HIS A 265 -14.67 -17.37 17.45
C HIS A 265 -13.71 -16.29 18.01
N ILE A 266 -13.67 -15.10 17.38
CA ILE A 266 -12.80 -14.02 17.85
C ILE A 266 -13.35 -13.37 19.13
N SER A 267 -12.45 -13.02 20.07
CA SER A 267 -12.78 -12.33 21.31
C SER A 267 -11.71 -11.29 21.62
N PHE A 268 -12.12 -10.05 21.89
CA PHE A 268 -11.22 -8.95 22.25
C PHE A 268 -12.00 -7.74 22.78
N LEU A 269 -11.26 -6.82 23.41
CA LEU A 269 -11.76 -5.55 23.95
C LEU A 269 -10.94 -4.39 23.38
N VAL A 270 -11.59 -3.24 23.12
CA VAL A 270 -10.91 -2.01 22.75
C VAL A 270 -11.33 -0.90 23.72
N ASN A 271 -10.35 -0.20 24.29
CA ASN A 271 -10.58 0.85 25.25
C ASN A 271 -10.88 2.20 24.56
N ARG A 272 -11.52 3.11 25.28
CA ARG A 272 -11.82 4.45 24.76
C ARG A 272 -10.53 5.24 24.50
N GLY A 273 -10.46 5.95 23.35
CA GLY A 273 -9.30 6.76 22.95
C GLY A 273 -8.08 5.94 22.48
N GLU A 274 -8.23 4.61 22.39
CA GLU A 274 -7.19 3.71 21.92
C GLU A 274 -7.12 3.70 20.39
N ILE A 275 -5.91 3.65 19.84
CA ILE A 275 -5.66 3.30 18.45
C ILE A 275 -5.40 1.79 18.41
N PHE A 276 -6.37 1.04 17.92
CA PHE A 276 -6.34 -0.41 17.87
C PHE A 276 -6.13 -0.90 16.44
N GLY A 277 -5.00 -1.59 16.20
CA GLY A 277 -4.65 -2.17 14.91
C GLY A 277 -5.22 -3.58 14.74
N PHE A 278 -5.88 -3.85 13.62
CA PHE A 278 -6.42 -5.16 13.27
C PHE A 278 -5.69 -5.68 12.02
N LEU A 279 -4.61 -6.43 12.24
CA LEU A 279 -3.65 -6.83 11.23
C LEU A 279 -3.92 -8.22 10.68
N GLY A 280 -3.47 -8.48 9.46
CA GLY A 280 -3.56 -9.81 8.84
C GLY A 280 -3.39 -9.76 7.33
N ALA A 281 -3.11 -10.90 6.71
CA ALA A 281 -3.06 -11.02 5.25
C ALA A 281 -4.41 -10.72 4.59
N ASN A 282 -4.39 -10.52 3.28
CA ASN A 282 -5.62 -10.43 2.50
C ASN A 282 -6.38 -11.75 2.59
N GLY A 283 -7.70 -11.65 2.81
CA GLY A 283 -8.55 -12.82 3.03
C GLY A 283 -8.55 -13.39 4.45
N ALA A 284 -7.77 -12.84 5.40
CA ALA A 284 -7.77 -13.31 6.80
C ALA A 284 -9.09 -13.09 7.56
N GLY A 285 -10.04 -12.32 7.02
CA GLY A 285 -11.33 -12.03 7.64
C GLY A 285 -11.48 -10.63 8.24
N LYS A 286 -10.45 -9.76 8.14
CA LYS A 286 -10.43 -8.39 8.74
C LYS A 286 -11.65 -7.55 8.38
N THR A 287 -11.88 -7.32 7.07
CA THR A 287 -13.03 -6.53 6.59
C THR A 287 -14.37 -7.16 6.98
N THR A 288 -14.47 -8.50 7.03
CA THR A 288 -15.67 -9.19 7.49
C THR A 288 -15.94 -8.91 8.97
N ALA A 289 -14.92 -9.02 9.83
CA ALA A 289 -15.02 -8.69 11.25
C ALA A 289 -15.44 -7.23 11.46
N MET A 290 -14.74 -6.30 10.79
CA MET A 290 -15.07 -4.87 10.86
C MET A 290 -16.52 -4.58 10.41
N ARG A 291 -16.98 -5.16 9.32
CA ARG A 291 -18.37 -4.98 8.85
C ARG A 291 -19.41 -5.49 9.85
N MET A 292 -19.10 -6.53 10.61
CA MET A 292 -19.98 -6.98 11.72
C MET A 292 -20.00 -5.93 12.84
N LEU A 293 -18.84 -5.41 13.24
CA LEU A 293 -18.72 -4.38 14.29
C LEU A 293 -19.45 -3.09 13.91
N CYS A 294 -19.43 -2.71 12.64
CA CYS A 294 -20.15 -1.53 12.13
C CYS A 294 -21.67 -1.77 11.97
N GLY A 295 -22.20 -2.93 12.33
CA GLY A 295 -23.62 -3.26 12.12
C GLY A 295 -24.02 -3.39 10.65
N LEU A 296 -23.05 -3.61 9.74
CA LEU A 296 -23.26 -3.78 8.29
C LEU A 296 -23.44 -5.25 7.88
N SER A 297 -23.06 -6.19 8.74
CA SER A 297 -23.18 -7.62 8.49
C SER A 297 -23.60 -8.34 9.76
N LYS A 298 -24.63 -9.19 9.65
CA LYS A 298 -25.08 -10.01 10.79
C LYS A 298 -24.03 -11.08 11.11
N PRO A 299 -23.63 -11.27 12.39
CA PRO A 299 -22.83 -12.41 12.81
C PRO A 299 -23.62 -13.72 12.68
N THR A 300 -22.93 -14.84 12.54
CA THR A 300 -23.52 -16.17 12.59
C THR A 300 -23.74 -16.60 14.06
N SER A 301 -22.77 -16.29 14.93
CA SER A 301 -22.85 -16.52 16.37
C SER A 301 -21.91 -15.56 17.12
N GLY A 302 -21.96 -15.60 18.46
CA GLY A 302 -21.20 -14.72 19.34
C GLY A 302 -21.88 -13.41 19.65
N ILE A 303 -21.22 -12.58 20.45
CA ILE A 303 -21.73 -11.30 20.94
C ILE A 303 -20.74 -10.19 20.56
N GLY A 304 -21.25 -9.05 20.15
CA GLY A 304 -20.45 -7.84 19.92
C GLY A 304 -21.21 -6.60 20.39
N LYS A 305 -20.51 -5.70 21.09
CA LYS A 305 -21.02 -4.39 21.45
C LYS A 305 -20.06 -3.32 20.96
N VAL A 306 -20.60 -2.24 20.42
CA VAL A 306 -19.86 -1.07 19.95
C VAL A 306 -20.54 0.18 20.48
N ALA A 307 -19.79 1.06 21.14
CA ALA A 307 -20.31 2.25 21.82
C ALA A 307 -21.42 1.94 22.86
N GLY A 308 -21.44 0.70 23.41
CA GLY A 308 -22.45 0.21 24.36
C GLY A 308 -23.66 -0.44 23.71
N TYR A 309 -23.79 -0.46 22.38
CA TYR A 309 -24.92 -1.00 21.63
C TYR A 309 -24.58 -2.37 21.03
N ASP A 310 -25.56 -3.29 21.00
CA ASP A 310 -25.42 -4.60 20.33
C ASP A 310 -25.31 -4.42 18.82
N ILE A 311 -24.26 -4.99 18.22
CA ILE A 311 -23.96 -4.80 16.78
C ILE A 311 -25.02 -5.34 15.83
N TYR A 312 -25.90 -6.20 16.31
CA TYR A 312 -26.96 -6.79 15.51
C TYR A 312 -28.35 -6.27 15.89
N ARG A 313 -28.70 -6.28 17.17
CA ARG A 313 -30.03 -5.88 17.63
C ARG A 313 -30.22 -4.36 17.57
N GLU A 314 -29.15 -3.61 17.78
CA GLU A 314 -29.15 -2.15 17.83
C GLU A 314 -28.23 -1.54 16.73
N ALA A 315 -28.14 -2.21 15.58
CA ALA A 315 -27.25 -1.81 14.47
C ALA A 315 -27.43 -0.34 14.03
N GLU A 316 -28.66 0.19 14.05
CA GLU A 316 -28.93 1.59 13.71
C GLU A 316 -28.37 2.57 14.76
N GLN A 317 -28.32 2.16 16.03
CA GLN A 317 -27.68 2.97 17.08
C GLN A 317 -26.15 2.90 16.92
N VAL A 318 -25.59 1.74 16.62
CA VAL A 318 -24.15 1.62 16.32
C VAL A 318 -23.75 2.58 15.20
N LYS A 319 -24.45 2.57 14.07
CA LYS A 319 -24.16 3.43 12.90
C LYS A 319 -24.17 4.93 13.21
N LYS A 320 -25.00 5.38 14.14
CA LYS A 320 -25.08 6.80 14.56
C LYS A 320 -23.88 7.24 15.40
N HIS A 321 -23.18 6.32 16.05
CA HIS A 321 -22.10 6.61 17.00
C HIS A 321 -20.70 6.27 16.47
N ILE A 322 -20.64 5.78 15.21
CA ILE A 322 -19.37 5.43 14.58
C ILE A 322 -19.12 6.28 13.33
N GLY A 323 -17.84 6.52 13.03
CA GLY A 323 -17.38 6.90 11.70
C GLY A 323 -16.89 5.67 10.95
N TYR A 324 -17.00 5.67 9.64
CA TYR A 324 -16.54 4.57 8.81
C TYR A 324 -15.88 5.06 7.53
N MET A 325 -14.65 4.63 7.30
CA MET A 325 -13.92 4.85 6.04
C MET A 325 -13.62 3.49 5.41
N SER A 326 -14.24 3.21 4.27
CA SER A 326 -14.02 1.96 3.53
C SER A 326 -12.75 1.99 2.71
N GLN A 327 -12.20 0.82 2.34
CA GLN A 327 -11.02 0.65 1.50
C GLN A 327 -11.15 1.33 0.12
N LYS A 328 -12.35 1.29 -0.49
CA LYS A 328 -12.66 2.09 -1.68
C LYS A 328 -13.16 3.44 -1.21
N PHE A 329 -12.73 4.52 -1.88
CA PHE A 329 -13.13 5.87 -1.50
C PHE A 329 -14.64 5.96 -1.24
N SER A 330 -14.99 6.36 -0.01
CA SER A 330 -16.39 6.56 0.40
C SER A 330 -16.99 7.84 -0.17
N LEU A 331 -16.16 8.72 -0.76
CA LEU A 331 -16.59 10.00 -1.30
C LEU A 331 -17.19 9.86 -2.69
N TYR A 332 -18.19 10.68 -2.98
CA TYR A 332 -18.78 10.79 -4.30
C TYR A 332 -17.87 11.61 -5.21
N GLU A 333 -17.28 10.98 -6.20
CA GLU A 333 -16.27 11.59 -7.08
C GLU A 333 -16.83 12.72 -7.96
N ASP A 334 -18.12 12.70 -8.28
CA ASP A 334 -18.81 13.70 -9.09
C ASP A 334 -19.38 14.86 -8.27
N LEU A 335 -19.23 14.84 -6.96
CA LEU A 335 -19.55 15.96 -6.09
C LEU A 335 -18.29 16.79 -5.79
N LYS A 336 -18.51 18.08 -5.51
CA LYS A 336 -17.47 19.00 -5.02
C LYS A 336 -17.05 18.62 -3.60
N VAL A 337 -15.91 19.14 -3.16
CA VAL A 337 -15.37 18.91 -1.80
C VAL A 337 -16.40 19.27 -0.74
N TRP A 338 -16.94 20.51 -0.76
CA TRP A 338 -17.93 20.98 0.22
C TRP A 338 -19.26 20.21 0.13
N GLU A 339 -19.67 19.78 -1.06
CA GLU A 339 -20.91 19.00 -1.24
C GLU A 339 -20.80 17.61 -0.60
N ASN A 340 -19.63 16.96 -0.69
CA ASN A 340 -19.36 15.71 0.02
C ASN A 340 -19.46 15.90 1.53
N ILE A 341 -18.81 16.93 2.09
CA ILE A 341 -18.85 17.21 3.52
C ILE A 341 -20.30 17.40 3.97
N ARG A 342 -21.06 18.27 3.28
CA ARG A 342 -22.46 18.55 3.57
C ARG A 342 -23.35 17.30 3.49
N LEU A 343 -23.16 16.47 2.46
CA LEU A 343 -23.93 15.24 2.28
C LEU A 343 -23.74 14.29 3.48
N PHE A 344 -22.49 14.01 3.85
CA PHE A 344 -22.21 13.09 4.95
C PHE A 344 -22.64 13.67 6.30
N ALA A 345 -22.39 14.95 6.56
CA ALA A 345 -22.88 15.62 7.77
C ALA A 345 -24.39 15.58 7.88
N GLY A 346 -25.12 15.76 6.76
CA GLY A 346 -26.56 15.65 6.69
C GLY A 346 -27.09 14.24 6.98
N ILE A 347 -26.39 13.19 6.52
CA ILE A 347 -26.73 11.80 6.85
C ILE A 347 -26.68 11.55 8.38
N TYR A 348 -25.75 12.18 9.08
CA TYR A 348 -25.65 12.11 10.55
C TYR A 348 -26.58 13.08 11.28
N GLY A 349 -27.41 13.85 10.56
CA GLY A 349 -28.44 14.71 11.14
C GLY A 349 -27.92 16.02 11.70
N MET A 350 -26.77 16.50 11.27
CA MET A 350 -26.21 17.79 11.68
C MET A 350 -27.04 18.95 11.09
N LYS A 351 -27.10 20.08 11.85
CA LYS A 351 -27.81 21.29 11.41
C LYS A 351 -26.98 22.07 10.38
N GLU A 352 -27.63 22.68 9.39
CA GLU A 352 -26.99 23.39 8.28
C GLU A 352 -25.98 24.46 8.76
N GLN A 353 -26.34 25.26 9.71
CA GLN A 353 -25.45 26.32 10.29
C GLN A 353 -24.17 25.73 10.91
N GLU A 354 -24.29 24.57 11.54
CA GLU A 354 -23.15 23.87 12.13
C GLU A 354 -22.27 23.25 11.03
N ILE A 355 -22.89 22.70 9.99
CA ILE A 355 -22.20 22.13 8.83
C ILE A 355 -21.35 23.21 8.13
N GLU A 356 -21.94 24.39 7.86
CA GLU A 356 -21.22 25.49 7.21
C GLU A 356 -19.98 25.92 8.03
N ARG A 357 -20.16 26.20 9.31
CA ARG A 357 -19.05 26.62 10.19
C ARG A 357 -17.93 25.57 10.24
N LYS A 358 -18.28 24.33 10.53
CA LYS A 358 -17.30 23.23 10.63
C LYS A 358 -16.66 22.92 9.28
N THR A 359 -17.35 23.14 8.16
CA THR A 359 -16.79 22.94 6.81
C THR A 359 -15.64 23.91 6.55
N GLU A 360 -15.81 25.19 6.84
CA GLU A 360 -14.75 26.21 6.67
C GLU A 360 -13.54 25.89 7.56
N GLU A 361 -13.76 25.54 8.83
CA GLU A 361 -12.70 25.12 9.75
C GLU A 361 -11.95 23.87 9.27
N LEU A 362 -12.68 22.90 8.71
CA LEU A 362 -12.08 21.68 8.17
C LEU A 362 -11.23 21.95 6.93
N LEU A 363 -11.76 22.74 5.99
CA LEU A 363 -11.07 23.10 4.76
C LEU A 363 -9.77 23.86 5.03
N ASP A 364 -9.81 24.81 5.99
CA ASP A 364 -8.62 25.55 6.40
C ASP A 364 -7.58 24.62 7.03
N ARG A 365 -7.99 23.77 7.97
CA ARG A 365 -7.11 22.77 8.62
C ARG A 365 -6.46 21.79 7.64
N LEU A 366 -7.17 21.39 6.58
CA LEU A 366 -6.66 20.48 5.55
C LEU A 366 -5.86 21.21 4.47
N GLY A 367 -5.88 22.55 4.43
CA GLY A 367 -5.31 23.34 3.34
C GLY A 367 -6.09 23.19 2.03
N LEU A 368 -7.40 22.92 2.09
CA LEU A 368 -8.30 22.67 0.95
C LEU A 368 -9.25 23.85 0.66
N THR A 369 -9.00 25.00 1.22
CA THR A 369 -9.87 26.18 1.05
C THR A 369 -9.99 26.60 -0.41
N ALA A 370 -8.88 26.54 -1.17
CA ALA A 370 -8.87 26.86 -2.60
C ALA A 370 -9.62 25.78 -3.44
N GLU A 371 -9.65 24.55 -2.98
CA GLU A 371 -10.28 23.40 -3.63
C GLU A 371 -11.73 23.16 -3.21
N ARG A 372 -12.33 24.06 -2.43
CA ARG A 372 -13.70 23.95 -1.92
C ARG A 372 -14.71 23.56 -3.00
N ASP A 373 -14.63 24.19 -4.17
CA ASP A 373 -15.52 23.98 -5.31
C ASP A 373 -14.98 23.01 -6.37
N THR A 374 -13.85 22.35 -6.09
CA THR A 374 -13.26 21.34 -6.98
C THR A 374 -13.98 20.00 -6.83
N LEU A 375 -14.20 19.31 -7.97
CA LEU A 375 -14.74 17.95 -7.95
C LEU A 375 -13.75 16.99 -7.29
N VAL A 376 -14.25 16.09 -6.42
CA VAL A 376 -13.39 15.15 -5.68
C VAL A 376 -12.58 14.27 -6.62
N LYS A 377 -13.09 13.86 -7.79
CA LYS A 377 -12.34 13.08 -8.77
C LYS A 377 -11.04 13.75 -9.23
N SER A 378 -10.97 15.07 -9.21
CA SER A 378 -9.80 15.85 -9.65
C SER A 378 -8.73 16.01 -8.56
N LEU A 379 -9.04 15.67 -7.30
CA LEU A 379 -8.08 15.75 -6.21
C LEU A 379 -7.02 14.63 -6.32
N PRO A 380 -5.77 14.90 -5.92
CA PRO A 380 -4.77 13.87 -5.69
C PRO A 380 -5.24 12.82 -4.66
N VAL A 381 -4.75 11.58 -4.79
CA VAL A 381 -5.19 10.45 -3.95
C VAL A 381 -5.03 10.74 -2.45
N GLY A 382 -3.88 11.30 -2.04
CA GLY A 382 -3.63 11.64 -0.64
C GLY A 382 -4.61 12.68 -0.07
N TRP A 383 -5.07 13.64 -0.88
CA TRP A 383 -6.07 14.63 -0.47
C TRP A 383 -7.46 14.01 -0.36
N LYS A 384 -7.82 13.09 -1.27
CA LYS A 384 -9.05 12.32 -1.19
C LYS A 384 -9.11 11.52 0.12
N GLN A 385 -8.00 10.89 0.52
CA GLN A 385 -7.94 10.11 1.76
C GLN A 385 -8.08 10.98 3.01
N LYS A 386 -7.34 12.09 3.08
CA LYS A 386 -7.47 13.04 4.20
C LYS A 386 -8.90 13.58 4.31
N LEU A 387 -9.52 13.94 3.19
CA LEU A 387 -10.91 14.37 3.15
C LEU A 387 -11.86 13.26 3.61
N ALA A 388 -11.70 12.02 3.10
CA ALA A 388 -12.54 10.88 3.48
C ALA A 388 -12.46 10.56 4.98
N PHE A 389 -11.25 10.57 5.55
CA PHE A 389 -11.05 10.43 6.99
C PHE A 389 -11.74 11.55 7.77
N SER A 390 -11.49 12.80 7.40
CA SER A 390 -12.06 13.96 8.10
C SER A 390 -13.59 13.99 8.03
N VAL A 391 -14.16 13.59 6.90
CA VAL A 391 -15.62 13.43 6.75
C VAL A 391 -16.15 12.30 7.64
N SER A 392 -15.41 11.20 7.78
CA SER A 392 -15.82 10.08 8.62
C SER A 392 -15.89 10.41 10.11
N ILE A 393 -15.15 11.43 10.56
CA ILE A 393 -15.15 11.91 11.95
C ILE A 393 -15.85 13.25 12.15
N PHE A 394 -16.44 13.83 11.11
CA PHE A 394 -17.00 15.20 11.11
C PHE A 394 -18.13 15.40 12.13
N HIS A 395 -18.91 14.35 12.39
CA HIS A 395 -19.99 14.32 13.39
C HIS A 395 -19.51 13.93 14.80
N GLU A 396 -18.18 13.91 15.03
CA GLU A 396 -17.55 13.60 16.33
C GLU A 396 -17.98 12.24 16.92
N PRO A 397 -17.78 11.14 16.18
CA PRO A 397 -18.16 9.81 16.64
C PRO A 397 -17.33 9.37 17.85
N ARG A 398 -17.83 8.42 18.64
CA ARG A 398 -17.04 7.79 19.71
C ARG A 398 -15.93 6.89 19.18
N ILE A 399 -16.15 6.31 18.00
CA ILE A 399 -15.25 5.35 17.35
C ILE A 399 -15.22 5.64 15.84
N VAL A 400 -14.05 5.57 15.23
CA VAL A 400 -13.90 5.53 13.79
C VAL A 400 -13.28 4.21 13.34
N PHE A 401 -13.90 3.58 12.35
CA PHE A 401 -13.41 2.38 11.69
C PHE A 401 -12.76 2.75 10.36
N LEU A 402 -11.50 2.34 10.16
CA LEU A 402 -10.69 2.64 8.99
C LEU A 402 -10.27 1.33 8.31
N ASP A 403 -10.79 1.07 7.12
CA ASP A 403 -10.48 -0.16 6.37
C ASP A 403 -9.35 0.07 5.37
N GLU A 404 -8.13 -0.35 5.71
CA GLU A 404 -6.91 -0.17 4.93
C GLU A 404 -6.73 1.28 4.42
N PRO A 405 -6.78 2.28 5.30
CA PRO A 405 -6.92 3.68 4.91
C PRO A 405 -5.72 4.26 4.17
N THR A 406 -4.56 3.65 4.31
CA THR A 406 -3.29 4.09 3.73
C THR A 406 -2.85 3.24 2.53
N GLY A 407 -3.75 2.37 2.05
CA GLY A 407 -3.48 1.52 0.90
C GLY A 407 -3.15 2.32 -0.36
N GLY A 408 -1.97 2.08 -0.96
CA GLY A 408 -1.56 2.72 -2.21
C GLY A 408 -1.14 4.18 -2.10
N VAL A 409 -0.84 4.70 -0.89
CA VAL A 409 -0.28 6.04 -0.71
C VAL A 409 1.21 6.00 -0.41
N ASP A 410 1.88 7.07 -0.82
CA ASP A 410 3.30 7.30 -0.56
C ASP A 410 3.60 7.52 0.94
N PRO A 411 4.88 7.34 1.37
CA PRO A 411 5.26 7.45 2.77
C PRO A 411 4.96 8.82 3.41
N ALA A 412 5.15 9.91 2.67
CA ALA A 412 4.91 11.25 3.22
C ALA A 412 3.40 11.48 3.45
N THR A 413 2.57 11.08 2.50
CA THR A 413 1.11 11.12 2.64
C THR A 413 0.63 10.18 3.75
N ARG A 414 1.21 8.96 3.87
CA ARG A 414 0.92 8.02 4.95
C ARG A 414 1.23 8.62 6.31
N ARG A 415 2.39 9.25 6.46
CA ARG A 415 2.76 9.95 7.68
C ARG A 415 1.74 11.01 8.07
N GLN A 416 1.38 11.89 7.13
CA GLN A 416 0.39 12.95 7.39
C GLN A 416 -0.99 12.39 7.75
N PHE A 417 -1.34 11.24 7.19
CA PHE A 417 -2.59 10.54 7.53
C PHE A 417 -2.56 10.01 8.97
N TRP A 418 -1.43 9.41 9.39
CA TRP A 418 -1.26 8.96 10.77
C TRP A 418 -1.23 10.11 11.77
N GLU A 419 -0.71 11.28 11.39
CA GLU A 419 -0.82 12.51 12.22
C GLU A 419 -2.29 12.91 12.44
N LEU A 420 -3.16 12.78 11.43
CA LEU A 420 -4.61 13.01 11.59
C LEU A 420 -5.26 11.97 12.51
N ILE A 421 -4.85 10.69 12.41
CA ILE A 421 -5.33 9.63 13.32
C ILE A 421 -4.96 9.96 14.77
N TYR A 422 -3.72 10.41 15.01
CA TYR A 422 -3.27 10.78 16.35
C TYR A 422 -4.05 11.96 16.91
N GLN A 423 -4.27 13.00 16.09
CA GLN A 423 -5.08 14.15 16.50
C GLN A 423 -6.52 13.75 16.87
N ALA A 424 -7.13 12.82 16.13
CA ALA A 424 -8.45 12.30 16.45
C ALA A 424 -8.45 11.51 17.76
N ALA A 425 -7.44 10.68 17.99
CA ALA A 425 -7.30 9.92 19.24
C ALA A 425 -7.06 10.86 20.46
N ASP A 426 -6.28 11.93 20.31
CA ASP A 426 -6.05 12.96 21.33
C ASP A 426 -7.33 13.71 21.67
N GLN A 427 -8.27 13.84 20.74
CA GLN A 427 -9.61 14.37 20.95
C GLN A 427 -10.57 13.36 21.62
N GLY A 428 -10.09 12.15 21.94
CA GLY A 428 -10.85 11.10 22.62
C GLY A 428 -11.66 10.18 21.70
N ILE A 429 -11.46 10.27 20.38
CA ILE A 429 -12.05 9.34 19.42
C ILE A 429 -11.24 8.04 19.43
N THR A 430 -11.91 6.91 19.63
CA THR A 430 -11.28 5.60 19.50
C THR A 430 -11.08 5.27 18.03
N VAL A 431 -9.90 4.79 17.63
CA VAL A 431 -9.61 4.46 16.24
C VAL A 431 -9.40 2.95 16.09
N PHE A 432 -10.20 2.34 15.26
CA PHE A 432 -10.05 0.92 14.86
C PHE A 432 -9.56 0.88 13.41
N VAL A 433 -8.32 0.49 13.19
CA VAL A 433 -7.72 0.49 11.85
C VAL A 433 -7.36 -0.91 11.40
N THR A 434 -7.81 -1.32 10.20
CA THR A 434 -7.30 -2.52 9.56
C THR A 434 -6.15 -2.16 8.65
N THR A 435 -5.12 -2.99 8.63
CA THR A 435 -4.01 -2.85 7.69
C THR A 435 -3.37 -4.21 7.38
N HIS A 436 -2.75 -4.30 6.22
CA HIS A 436 -1.85 -5.39 5.86
C HIS A 436 -0.37 -4.93 5.86
N TYR A 437 -0.11 -3.66 6.19
CA TYR A 437 1.24 -3.12 6.35
C TYR A 437 1.69 -3.34 7.78
N MET A 438 2.72 -4.18 7.97
CA MET A 438 3.17 -4.54 9.30
C MET A 438 3.95 -3.42 10.01
N ASP A 439 4.52 -2.48 9.25
CA ASP A 439 5.13 -1.26 9.78
C ASP A 439 4.11 -0.34 10.45
N GLU A 440 2.86 -0.32 9.98
CA GLU A 440 1.79 0.46 10.60
C GLU A 440 1.34 -0.07 11.96
N ALA A 441 1.67 -1.32 12.28
CA ALA A 441 1.47 -1.87 13.61
C ALA A 441 2.17 -1.06 14.71
N GLU A 442 3.35 -0.52 14.40
CA GLU A 442 4.15 0.28 15.35
C GLU A 442 3.47 1.60 15.74
N TYR A 443 2.45 2.03 14.99
CA TYR A 443 1.69 3.26 15.21
C TYR A 443 0.45 3.07 16.08
N CYS A 444 0.12 1.83 16.41
CA CYS A 444 -1.02 1.48 17.22
C CYS A 444 -0.64 1.28 18.69
N ASN A 445 -1.58 1.58 19.62
CA ASN A 445 -1.38 1.30 21.04
C ASN A 445 -1.37 -0.21 21.29
N ARG A 446 -2.34 -0.94 20.75
CA ARG A 446 -2.40 -2.41 20.73
C ARG A 446 -2.78 -2.90 19.37
N ILE A 447 -2.40 -4.12 19.09
CA ILE A 447 -2.69 -4.77 17.81
C ILE A 447 -3.21 -6.18 18.03
N SER A 448 -4.09 -6.59 17.13
CA SER A 448 -4.56 -7.95 16.97
C SER A 448 -4.07 -8.49 15.63
N ILE A 449 -3.46 -9.68 15.63
CA ILE A 449 -3.00 -10.35 14.41
C ILE A 449 -3.97 -11.47 14.07
N MET A 450 -4.65 -11.32 12.92
CA MET A 450 -5.63 -12.25 12.42
C MET A 450 -5.03 -13.15 11.34
N VAL A 451 -5.15 -14.47 11.52
CA VAL A 451 -4.74 -15.50 10.56
C VAL A 451 -5.86 -16.54 10.46
N ASP A 452 -6.27 -16.85 9.24
CA ASP A 452 -7.32 -17.85 8.94
C ASP A 452 -8.62 -17.68 9.75
N GLY A 453 -9.09 -16.44 9.87
CA GLY A 453 -10.32 -16.13 10.58
C GLY A 453 -10.19 -16.03 12.11
N GLN A 454 -9.04 -16.34 12.70
CA GLN A 454 -8.80 -16.36 14.14
C GLN A 454 -7.79 -15.31 14.58
N ILE A 455 -7.95 -14.75 15.77
CA ILE A 455 -6.94 -13.91 16.41
C ILE A 455 -5.86 -14.83 16.99
N LYS A 456 -4.62 -14.71 16.47
CA LYS A 456 -3.47 -15.52 16.91
C LYS A 456 -2.61 -14.81 17.95
N ALA A 457 -2.63 -13.49 17.97
CA ALA A 457 -1.92 -12.67 18.95
C ALA A 457 -2.63 -11.35 19.17
N LEU A 458 -2.58 -10.80 20.39
CA LEU A 458 -3.16 -9.53 20.75
C LEU A 458 -2.35 -8.94 21.92
N ASP A 459 -1.59 -7.87 21.68
CA ASP A 459 -0.88 -7.09 22.71
C ASP A 459 -0.33 -5.79 22.09
N THR A 460 0.50 -5.06 22.82
CA THR A 460 1.29 -3.94 22.27
C THR A 460 2.34 -4.45 21.28
N PRO A 461 2.72 -3.67 20.27
CA PRO A 461 3.77 -4.07 19.31
C PRO A 461 5.07 -4.51 19.98
N ALA A 462 5.50 -3.78 21.02
CA ALA A 462 6.73 -4.09 21.76
C ALA A 462 6.66 -5.45 22.46
N ARG A 463 5.55 -5.76 23.14
CA ARG A 463 5.36 -7.06 23.82
C ARG A 463 5.28 -8.22 22.82
N LEU A 464 4.62 -8.03 21.68
CA LEU A 464 4.56 -9.07 20.66
C LEU A 464 5.95 -9.35 20.06
N LYS A 465 6.75 -8.32 19.76
CA LYS A 465 8.13 -8.52 19.31
C LYS A 465 8.94 -9.31 20.35
N GLN A 466 8.81 -8.98 21.63
CA GLN A 466 9.48 -9.71 22.70
C GLN A 466 8.98 -11.16 22.81
N GLN A 467 7.67 -11.38 22.82
CA GLN A 467 7.04 -12.72 22.95
C GLN A 467 7.47 -13.67 21.83
N PHE A 468 7.59 -13.15 20.62
CA PHE A 468 7.98 -13.94 19.45
C PHE A 468 9.49 -13.86 19.14
N SER A 469 10.30 -13.22 19.98
CA SER A 469 11.74 -13.03 19.74
C SER A 469 12.00 -12.51 18.31
N ALA A 470 11.34 -11.42 17.95
CA ALA A 470 11.34 -10.81 16.62
C ALA A 470 11.84 -9.36 16.70
N GLU A 471 12.53 -8.90 15.66
CA GLU A 471 13.00 -7.53 15.56
C GLU A 471 11.92 -6.60 14.99
N THR A 472 11.12 -7.13 14.07
CA THR A 472 10.07 -6.37 13.35
C THR A 472 8.70 -7.03 13.52
N MET A 473 7.63 -6.27 13.29
CA MET A 473 6.27 -6.82 13.27
C MET A 473 6.03 -7.74 12.07
N ASP A 474 6.78 -7.56 10.99
CA ASP A 474 6.75 -8.49 9.85
C ASP A 474 7.26 -9.88 10.25
N ASP A 475 8.33 -9.96 11.05
CA ASP A 475 8.85 -11.24 11.60
C ASP A 475 7.83 -11.92 12.53
N VAL A 476 7.14 -11.14 13.38
CA VAL A 476 6.06 -11.66 14.24
C VAL A 476 4.98 -12.28 13.38
N PHE A 477 4.51 -11.55 12.37
CA PHE A 477 3.46 -12.03 11.47
C PHE A 477 3.87 -13.32 10.74
N GLN A 478 5.11 -13.38 10.22
CA GLN A 478 5.61 -14.56 9.53
C GLN A 478 5.68 -15.80 10.42
N LYS A 479 6.10 -15.65 11.69
CA LYS A 479 6.13 -16.75 12.65
C LYS A 479 4.71 -17.31 12.91
N LEU A 480 3.71 -16.43 12.97
CA LEU A 480 2.32 -16.81 13.15
C LEU A 480 1.70 -17.41 11.88
N ALA A 481 2.02 -16.88 10.69
CA ALA A 481 1.48 -17.34 9.42
C ALA A 481 2.05 -18.70 8.97
N ARG A 482 3.30 -19.03 9.30
CA ARG A 482 3.92 -20.34 8.96
C ARG A 482 3.25 -21.54 9.64
N GLY A 483 2.56 -21.32 10.75
CA GLY A 483 1.79 -22.36 11.44
C GLY A 483 0.40 -22.62 10.88
N ALA A 484 -0.05 -21.78 9.94
CA ALA A 484 -1.40 -21.79 9.41
C ALA A 484 -1.38 -22.17 7.92
N VAL A 485 -1.51 -23.45 7.63
CA VAL A 485 -1.72 -23.95 6.25
C VAL A 485 -3.23 -23.99 6.02
N ARG A 486 -3.82 -22.94 5.42
CA ARG A 486 -5.12 -23.10 4.77
C ARG A 486 -4.94 -24.06 3.60
N LYS A 487 -5.64 -25.19 3.62
CA LYS A 487 -5.84 -25.99 2.41
C LYS A 487 -6.56 -25.09 1.42
N ALA A 488 -5.85 -24.65 0.40
CA ALA A 488 -6.47 -24.02 -0.76
C ALA A 488 -7.21 -25.12 -1.52
N ASP A 489 -8.56 -25.05 -1.52
CA ASP A 489 -9.40 -25.77 -2.46
C ASP A 489 -9.32 -25.13 -3.84
#